data_697c3ecf73409b15a63a423334fd8b8b
#
_entry.id   697c3ecf73409b15a63a423334fd8b8b
#
_cell.length_a   1.000
_cell.length_b   1.000
_cell.length_c   1.000
_cell.angle_alpha   90.00
_cell.angle_beta   90.00
_cell.angle_gamma   90.00
#
_symmetry.space_group_name_H-M   'P 1'
#
loop_
_entity.id
_entity.type
_entity.pdbx_description
1 polymer ?
#
loop_
_entity_poly.entity_id
_entity_poly.type
_entity_poly.pdbx_seq_one_letter_code
_entity_poly.pdbx_strand_id
1 'polypeptide(L)'
;MIDNENYKNEKSSEVILLHVILDPVYYSSQEYSPIMGMSFTGYTNMDLLQLETVEGLKKASQLFLDKAKHHLGDKTIETLVSEGDCAETIVKTADDLHINIIVMGSHSRRWLENIVMGSVAEKVLHHTSIPLFIIPTKQNK
;
A
#
# COMPACT_ATOMS: atom_id res chain seq x y z
N MET A 1 -30.82 -6.25 32.25
CA MET A 1 -31.27 -5.75 30.96
C MET A 1 -30.24 -4.73 30.49
N ILE A 2 -29.38 -5.11 29.59
CA ILE A 2 -28.43 -4.19 28.98
C ILE A 2 -29.16 -3.55 27.83
N ASP A 3 -29.38 -2.22 27.91
CA ASP A 3 -30.07 -1.46 26.88
C ASP A 3 -29.30 -1.53 25.54
N ASN A 4 -29.94 -2.13 24.57
CA ASN A 4 -29.43 -2.32 23.20
C ASN A 4 -29.36 -1.02 22.37
N GLU A 5 -29.54 0.15 22.99
CA GLU A 5 -29.59 1.42 22.25
C GLU A 5 -28.22 2.09 22.09
N ASN A 6 -27.19 1.63 22.80
CA ASN A 6 -25.84 2.23 22.72
C ASN A 6 -24.95 1.68 21.60
N TYR A 7 -25.36 0.67 20.84
CA TYR A 7 -24.57 0.11 19.73
C TYR A 7 -24.83 0.78 18.37
N LYS A 8 -25.74 1.76 18.30
CA LYS A 8 -26.05 2.45 17.02
C LYS A 8 -25.11 3.59 16.65
N ASN A 9 -24.07 3.85 17.42
CA ASN A 9 -23.01 4.81 17.07
C ASN A 9 -21.67 4.12 16.88
N GLU A 10 -21.64 2.95 16.26
CA GLU A 10 -20.41 2.45 15.68
C GLU A 10 -20.05 3.38 14.51
N LYS A 11 -19.20 4.36 14.80
CA LYS A 11 -18.51 5.16 13.81
C LYS A 11 -17.81 4.15 12.91
N SER A 12 -18.30 3.98 11.70
CA SER A 12 -17.66 3.10 10.73
C SER A 12 -16.20 3.49 10.62
N SER A 13 -15.29 2.52 10.78
CA SER A 13 -13.87 2.77 10.61
C SER A 13 -13.62 3.24 9.18
N GLU A 14 -12.98 4.38 9.03
CA GLU A 14 -12.53 4.86 7.73
C GLU A 14 -11.27 4.09 7.33
N VAL A 15 -11.26 3.56 6.14
CA VAL A 15 -10.13 2.80 5.59
C VAL A 15 -9.58 3.53 4.37
N ILE A 16 -8.27 3.74 4.36
CA ILE A 16 -7.55 4.32 3.23
C ILE A 16 -6.55 3.30 2.72
N LEU A 17 -6.64 2.96 1.44
CA LEU A 17 -5.64 2.16 0.75
C LEU A 17 -4.62 3.10 0.11
N LEU A 18 -3.39 3.05 0.60
CA LEU A 18 -2.28 3.86 0.11
C LEU A 18 -1.34 3.03 -0.76
N HIS A 19 -1.00 3.55 -1.92
CA HIS A 19 0.12 3.07 -2.74
C HIS A 19 1.12 4.19 -2.96
N VAL A 20 2.39 3.93 -2.68
CA VAL A 20 3.47 4.89 -2.87
C VAL A 20 4.30 4.50 -4.09
N ILE A 21 4.41 5.42 -5.04
CA ILE A 21 5.29 5.30 -6.19
C ILE A 21 6.65 5.88 -5.78
N LEU A 22 7.68 5.07 -5.93
CA LEU A 22 9.05 5.50 -5.70
C LEU A 22 9.46 6.57 -6.73
N ASP A 23 10.43 7.41 -6.35
CA ASP A 23 10.97 8.43 -7.23
C ASP A 23 11.38 7.82 -8.59
N PRO A 24 11.07 8.48 -9.72
CA PRO A 24 11.45 8.02 -11.06
C PRO A 24 12.94 7.69 -11.23
N VAL A 25 13.82 8.34 -10.49
CA VAL A 25 15.27 8.03 -10.47
C VAL A 25 15.53 6.60 -9.99
N TYR A 26 14.69 6.09 -9.09
CA TYR A 26 14.81 4.71 -8.60
C TYR A 26 14.44 3.69 -9.68
N TYR A 27 13.46 4.01 -10.52
CA TYR A 27 13.04 3.12 -11.62
C TYR A 27 14.03 3.07 -12.78
N SER A 28 14.91 4.07 -12.90
CA SER A 28 15.96 4.10 -13.92
C SER A 28 17.20 3.28 -13.53
N SER A 29 17.31 2.84 -12.29
CA SER A 29 18.38 1.95 -11.86
C SER A 29 18.17 0.54 -12.43
N GLN A 30 19.21 -0.08 -12.99
CA GLN A 30 19.14 -1.39 -13.66
C GLN A 30 18.69 -2.55 -12.75
N GLU A 31 18.62 -2.34 -11.46
CA GLU A 31 18.22 -3.36 -10.49
C GLU A 31 16.71 -3.42 -10.22
N TYR A 32 15.96 -2.43 -10.70
CA TYR A 32 14.53 -2.37 -10.47
C TYR A 32 13.72 -2.58 -11.74
N SER A 33 13.00 -3.68 -11.82
CA SER A 33 11.98 -3.88 -12.84
C SER A 33 10.60 -3.58 -12.23
N PRO A 34 9.90 -2.53 -12.66
CA PRO A 34 8.56 -2.23 -12.19
C PRO A 34 7.58 -3.37 -12.47
N ILE A 35 7.91 -4.23 -13.43
CA ILE A 35 7.10 -5.38 -13.85
C ILE A 35 7.13 -6.52 -12.82
N MET A 36 8.19 -6.65 -12.03
CA MET A 36 8.39 -7.79 -11.12
C MET A 36 7.55 -7.73 -9.83
N GLY A 37 6.89 -6.64 -9.52
CA GLY A 37 6.18 -6.46 -8.26
C GLY A 37 4.67 -6.32 -8.34
N MET A 38 4.15 -6.18 -9.52
CA MET A 38 2.70 -6.11 -9.77
C MET A 38 2.31 -7.27 -10.66
N SER A 39 1.30 -8.03 -10.25
CA SER A 39 0.72 -9.06 -11.13
C SER A 39 -0.08 -8.37 -12.23
N PHE A 40 0.58 -8.09 -13.34
CA PHE A 40 -0.02 -7.45 -14.52
C PHE A 40 -0.77 -8.46 -15.39
N THR A 41 -1.70 -9.18 -14.83
CA THR A 41 -2.61 -9.97 -15.65
C THR A 41 -3.62 -9.04 -16.31
N GLY A 42 -3.45 -8.73 -17.58
CA GLY A 42 -4.43 -8.03 -18.40
C GLY A 42 -3.97 -6.73 -19.09
N TYR A 43 -2.69 -6.40 -19.04
CA TYR A 43 -2.17 -5.26 -19.79
C TYR A 43 -1.68 -5.68 -21.17
N THR A 44 -2.02 -4.89 -22.17
CA THR A 44 -1.48 -5.02 -23.53
C THR A 44 -0.06 -4.47 -23.63
N ASN A 45 0.71 -4.87 -24.65
CA ASN A 45 2.08 -4.37 -24.87
C ASN A 45 2.17 -2.83 -24.99
N MET A 46 1.10 -2.15 -25.36
CA MET A 46 1.07 -0.68 -25.42
C MET A 46 1.00 -0.04 -24.03
N ASP A 47 0.38 -0.72 -23.08
CA ASP A 47 0.25 -0.23 -21.70
C ASP A 47 1.60 -0.26 -20.97
N LEU A 48 2.49 -1.19 -21.34
CA LEU A 48 3.83 -1.30 -20.75
C LEU A 48 4.73 -0.10 -21.08
N LEU A 49 4.60 0.49 -22.27
CA LEU A 49 5.35 1.69 -22.66
C LEU A 49 4.91 2.93 -21.87
N GLN A 50 3.66 2.99 -21.43
CA GLN A 50 3.15 4.07 -20.61
C GLN A 50 3.60 3.96 -19.14
N LEU A 51 3.97 2.77 -18.69
CA LEU A 51 4.47 2.54 -17.34
C LEU A 51 5.87 3.11 -17.08
N GLU A 52 6.59 3.50 -18.13
CA GLU A 52 7.89 4.18 -18.01
C GLU A 52 7.74 5.64 -17.56
N THR A 53 6.53 6.19 -17.61
CA THR A 53 6.25 7.54 -17.15
C THR A 53 5.64 7.53 -15.75
N VAL A 54 5.90 8.58 -14.98
CA VAL A 54 5.28 8.78 -13.64
C VAL A 54 3.76 8.75 -13.75
N GLU A 55 3.22 9.37 -14.79
CA GLU A 55 1.78 9.41 -15.04
C GLU A 55 1.20 8.02 -15.34
N GLY A 56 1.92 7.22 -16.11
CA GLY A 56 1.55 5.83 -16.37
C GLY A 56 1.57 4.97 -15.11
N LEU A 57 2.58 5.16 -14.26
CA LEU A 57 2.68 4.48 -12.95
C LEU A 57 1.54 4.89 -12.02
N LYS A 58 1.15 6.15 -11.98
CA LYS A 58 0.00 6.63 -11.21
C LYS A 58 -1.29 5.96 -11.63
N LYS A 59 -1.54 5.90 -12.95
CA LYS A 59 -2.73 5.23 -13.50
C LYS A 59 -2.77 3.75 -13.15
N ALA A 60 -1.64 3.05 -13.30
CA ALA A 60 -1.53 1.63 -12.96
C ALA A 60 -1.78 1.40 -11.45
N SER A 61 -1.21 2.24 -10.61
CA SER A 61 -1.39 2.18 -9.16
C SER A 61 -2.82 2.45 -8.75
N GLN A 62 -3.48 3.42 -9.37
CA GLN A 62 -4.89 3.71 -9.12
C GLN A 62 -5.79 2.53 -9.52
N LEU A 63 -5.55 1.94 -10.69
CA LEU A 63 -6.29 0.75 -11.12
C LEU A 63 -6.10 -0.44 -10.17
N PHE A 64 -4.89 -0.60 -9.64
CA PHE A 64 -4.61 -1.64 -8.63
C PHE A 64 -5.41 -1.40 -7.35
N LEU A 65 -5.41 -0.17 -6.84
CA LEU A 65 -6.18 0.20 -5.65
C LEU A 65 -7.69 0.06 -5.87
N ASP A 66 -8.20 0.42 -7.03
CA ASP A 66 -9.61 0.30 -7.38
C ASP A 66 -10.04 -1.18 -7.43
N LYS A 67 -9.19 -2.06 -7.97
CA LYS A 67 -9.42 -3.50 -7.94
C LYS A 67 -9.40 -4.06 -6.51
N ALA A 68 -8.47 -3.60 -5.69
CA ALA A 68 -8.39 -4.01 -4.28
C ALA A 68 -9.65 -3.57 -3.51
N LYS A 69 -10.07 -2.33 -3.69
CA LYS A 69 -11.30 -1.79 -3.11
C LYS A 69 -12.53 -2.61 -3.54
N HIS A 70 -12.63 -2.92 -4.83
CA HIS A 70 -13.72 -3.74 -5.34
C HIS A 70 -13.71 -5.16 -4.75
N HIS A 71 -12.52 -5.76 -4.61
CA HIS A 71 -12.36 -7.08 -4.01
C HIS A 71 -12.78 -7.10 -2.53
N LEU A 72 -12.50 -6.03 -1.80
CA LEU A 72 -12.91 -5.89 -0.41
C LEU A 72 -14.41 -5.64 -0.24
N GLY A 73 -15.09 -5.23 -1.30
CA GLY A 73 -16.55 -5.05 -1.32
C GLY A 73 -17.09 -3.86 -0.51
N ASP A 74 -16.20 -3.01 0.01
CA ASP A 74 -16.57 -1.83 0.79
C ASP A 74 -16.38 -0.56 -0.04
N LYS A 75 -17.49 0.11 -0.34
CA LYS A 75 -17.50 1.34 -1.15
C LYS A 75 -16.99 2.56 -0.38
N THR A 76 -16.92 2.50 0.94
CA THR A 76 -16.44 3.61 1.79
C THR A 76 -14.92 3.70 1.85
N ILE A 77 -14.21 2.66 1.40
CA ILE A 77 -12.75 2.67 1.33
C ILE A 77 -12.29 3.77 0.37
N GLU A 78 -11.40 4.61 0.84
CA GLU A 78 -10.70 5.59 0.02
C GLU A 78 -9.41 5.02 -0.56
N THR A 79 -9.00 5.52 -1.71
CA THR A 79 -7.75 5.12 -2.37
C THR A 79 -6.87 6.33 -2.59
N LEU A 80 -5.58 6.20 -2.31
CA LEU A 80 -4.61 7.28 -2.44
C LEU A 80 -3.32 6.77 -3.07
N VAL A 81 -2.89 7.42 -4.13
CA VAL A 81 -1.58 7.23 -4.75
C VAL A 81 -0.69 8.42 -4.43
N SER A 82 0.47 8.17 -3.87
CA SER A 82 1.45 9.21 -3.52
C SER A 82 2.82 8.89 -4.13
N GLU A 83 3.67 9.90 -4.25
CA GLU A 83 5.04 9.78 -4.76
C GLU A 83 6.05 10.10 -3.66
N GLY A 84 7.20 9.47 -3.71
CA GLY A 84 8.34 9.79 -2.87
C GLY A 84 9.03 8.58 -2.25
N ASP A 85 9.82 8.80 -1.20
CA ASP A 85 10.35 7.71 -0.39
C ASP A 85 9.20 6.97 0.28
N CYS A 86 9.22 5.65 0.19
CA CYS A 86 8.08 4.85 0.59
C CYS A 86 7.77 4.99 2.09
N ALA A 87 8.76 4.87 2.95
CA ALA A 87 8.56 4.93 4.40
C ALA A 87 8.19 6.35 4.86
N GLU A 88 8.89 7.36 4.37
CA GLU A 88 8.60 8.76 4.71
C GLU A 88 7.20 9.17 4.27
N THR A 89 6.82 8.78 3.06
CA THR A 89 5.50 9.10 2.50
C THR A 89 4.38 8.42 3.29
N ILE A 90 4.57 7.15 3.71
CA ILE A 90 3.60 6.45 4.55
C ILE A 90 3.42 7.18 5.88
N VAL A 91 4.50 7.48 6.58
CA VAL A 91 4.45 8.16 7.88
C VAL A 91 3.82 9.53 7.75
N LYS A 92 4.29 10.34 6.81
CA LYS A 92 3.73 11.68 6.56
C LYS A 92 2.25 11.65 6.22
N THR A 93 1.83 10.76 5.34
CA THR A 93 0.42 10.63 4.97
C THR A 93 -0.44 10.21 6.15
N ALA A 94 0.05 9.30 6.97
CA ALA A 94 -0.66 8.85 8.16
C ALA A 94 -0.81 9.97 9.20
N ASP A 95 0.20 10.80 9.39
CA ASP A 95 0.15 11.98 10.26
C ASP A 95 -0.80 13.04 9.71
N ASP A 96 -0.68 13.39 8.44
CA ASP A 96 -1.50 14.43 7.77
C ASP A 96 -3.00 14.08 7.79
N LEU A 97 -3.34 12.79 7.65
CA LEU A 97 -4.71 12.29 7.63
C LEU A 97 -5.21 11.86 9.02
N HIS A 98 -4.41 12.05 10.07
CA HIS A 98 -4.76 11.66 11.44
C HIS A 98 -5.16 10.19 11.58
N ILE A 99 -4.40 9.31 10.93
CA ILE A 99 -4.64 7.87 10.95
C ILE A 99 -4.40 7.32 12.36
N ASN A 100 -5.28 6.43 12.80
CA ASN A 100 -5.17 5.82 14.13
C ASN A 100 -4.32 4.54 14.13
N ILE A 101 -4.24 3.83 13.01
CA ILE A 101 -3.52 2.56 12.86
C ILE A 101 -2.97 2.46 11.45
N ILE A 102 -1.71 2.09 11.32
CA ILE A 102 -1.10 1.73 10.04
C ILE A 102 -1.09 0.20 9.93
N VAL A 103 -1.54 -0.33 8.80
CA VAL A 103 -1.50 -1.77 8.50
C VAL A 103 -0.66 -1.98 7.25
N MET A 104 0.32 -2.85 7.32
CA MET A 104 1.16 -3.17 6.17
C MET A 104 1.64 -4.63 6.19
N GLY A 105 2.00 -5.14 5.03
CA GLY A 105 2.58 -6.46 4.89
C GLY A 105 4.05 -6.49 5.30
N SER A 106 4.53 -7.64 5.78
CA SER A 106 5.93 -7.81 6.21
C SER A 106 6.90 -7.96 5.05
N HIS A 107 6.44 -8.25 3.84
CA HIS A 107 7.30 -8.61 2.72
C HIS A 107 7.34 -7.56 1.61
N SER A 108 8.57 -7.18 1.27
CA SER A 108 8.95 -6.98 -0.11
C SER A 108 9.74 -8.21 -0.59
N ARG A 109 9.40 -8.75 -1.70
CA ARG A 109 10.03 -9.61 -2.71
C ARG A 109 11.18 -10.56 -2.35
N ARG A 110 11.83 -10.54 -1.19
CA ARG A 110 12.94 -11.45 -0.88
C ARG A 110 12.58 -12.40 0.24
N TRP A 111 12.48 -13.65 -0.13
CA TRP A 111 12.39 -14.79 0.76
C TRP A 111 13.71 -14.96 1.50
N LEU A 112 13.65 -14.83 2.81
CA LEU A 112 14.63 -15.43 3.70
C LEU A 112 13.87 -16.25 4.73
N GLU A 113 14.34 -17.43 4.99
CA GLU A 113 13.72 -18.45 5.84
C GLU A 113 13.52 -18.02 7.30
N ASN A 114 13.99 -16.85 7.66
CA ASN A 114 13.78 -16.23 8.95
C ASN A 114 12.88 -15.01 8.78
N ILE A 115 11.97 -14.81 9.70
CA ILE A 115 11.04 -13.69 9.73
C ILE A 115 11.83 -12.37 9.72
N VAL A 116 12.09 -11.87 8.54
CA VAL A 116 12.71 -10.58 8.38
C VAL A 116 11.62 -9.58 8.02
N MET A 117 11.43 -8.63 8.89
CA MET A 117 10.61 -7.46 8.61
C MET A 117 11.19 -6.73 7.40
N GLY A 118 10.36 -6.44 6.37
CA GLY A 118 10.83 -5.74 5.18
C GLY A 118 11.40 -4.36 5.52
N SER A 119 12.36 -3.89 4.73
CA SER A 119 13.06 -2.62 4.97
C SER A 119 12.14 -1.41 5.10
N VAL A 120 11.03 -1.38 4.35
CA VAL A 120 10.03 -0.31 4.45
C VAL A 120 9.29 -0.39 5.78
N ALA A 121 8.83 -1.59 6.18
CA ALA A 121 8.15 -1.79 7.45
C ALA A 121 9.04 -1.43 8.64
N GLU A 122 10.31 -1.78 8.58
CA GLU A 122 11.30 -1.42 9.59
C GLU A 122 11.49 0.10 9.69
N LYS A 123 11.65 0.79 8.56
CA LYS A 123 11.76 2.25 8.55
C LYS A 123 10.48 2.93 9.06
N VAL A 124 9.31 2.46 8.67
CA VAL A 124 8.04 2.99 9.18
C VAL A 124 7.96 2.81 10.70
N LEU A 125 8.30 1.61 11.21
CA LEU A 125 8.32 1.33 12.65
C LEU A 125 9.21 2.30 13.43
N HIS A 126 10.37 2.64 12.88
CA HIS A 126 11.30 3.56 13.54
C HIS A 126 10.88 5.03 13.50
N HIS A 127 10.04 5.43 12.54
CA HIS A 127 9.70 6.84 12.33
C HIS A 127 8.27 7.20 12.70
N THR A 128 7.38 6.24 12.94
CA THR A 128 6.00 6.51 13.31
C THR A 128 5.77 6.43 14.81
N SER A 129 4.90 7.29 15.32
CA SER A 129 4.30 7.16 16.65
C SER A 129 2.91 6.50 16.61
N ILE A 130 2.39 6.24 15.42
CA ILE A 130 1.09 5.60 15.20
C ILE A 130 1.23 4.08 15.35
N PRO A 131 0.29 3.40 16.03
CA PRO A 131 0.29 1.93 16.11
C PRO A 131 0.42 1.28 14.73
N LEU A 132 1.35 0.33 14.61
CA LEU A 132 1.68 -0.35 13.36
C LEU A 132 1.36 -1.84 13.46
N PHE A 133 0.47 -2.32 12.60
CA PHE A 133 0.22 -3.74 12.40
C PHE A 133 1.00 -4.27 11.20
N ILE A 134 1.88 -5.21 11.44
CA ILE A 134 2.63 -5.90 10.39
C ILE A 134 2.05 -7.28 10.21
N ILE A 135 1.51 -7.53 9.03
CA ILE A 135 0.87 -8.79 8.68
C ILE A 135 1.85 -9.65 7.88
N PRO A 136 2.19 -10.86 8.36
CA PRO A 136 3.02 -11.78 7.60
C PRO A 136 2.34 -12.12 6.28
N THR A 137 2.99 -11.82 5.17
CA THR A 137 2.52 -12.20 3.85
C THR A 137 3.22 -13.47 3.42
N LYS A 138 2.47 -14.57 3.24
CA LYS A 138 3.00 -15.81 2.66
C LYS A 138 2.90 -15.71 1.15
N GLN A 139 4.01 -15.92 0.45
CA GLN A 139 3.90 -16.21 -0.97
C GLN A 139 3.35 -17.63 -1.12
N ASN A 140 2.20 -17.76 -1.77
CA ASN A 140 1.76 -19.04 -2.27
C ASN A 140 2.71 -19.45 -3.39
N LYS A 141 3.39 -20.56 -3.16
CA LYS A 141 4.15 -21.20 -4.23
C LYS A 141 3.22 -21.72 -5.32
#